data_9f6640f576adc99f9bb9f3388f3a3697
#
_entry.id   9f6640f576adc99f9bb9f3388f3a3697
#
_cell.length_a   1.000
_cell.length_b   1.000
_cell.length_c   1.000
_cell.angle_alpha   90.00
_cell.angle_beta   90.00
_cell.angle_gamma   90.00
#
_symmetry.space_group_name_H-M   'P 1'
#
loop_
_entity.id
_entity.type
_entity.pdbx_description
1 polymer ?
#
loop_
_entity_poly.entity_id
_entity_poly.type
_entity_poly.pdbx_seq_one_letter_code
_entity_poly.pdbx_strand_id
1 'polypeptide(L)'
;MLARFFLGFLMLIPLNSMADEPKIPDLPIESYRLPNGLEVVLHRDPSVPRVTVCVAYHVGSKNEIAGRTGFAHFFEHMMFRGTKNVPNYDIPLQETGAQSNAFTTEDLTVYYETVPTSFLDRALYLEAERLAFLPTALDQDKFDTERKVVKNERRQSVDDQPYGVAEEAILSHVFPKGHPYSWSVIGSMENLDAASLDDLRRFFAEFYNPGNAALCLAGDFDIARAKAAIARYFGPIPPGKPIKPVVVKTPSLTKTTTEALVDQVSLPRLYWAWPTVDDDHPDAPALHLLASILSDGEASRLHRALVKDAGVAGDVDASSDTKEVAGLFTIDATAVEGKTLDDVSKALTAVLADLKPHPPTQAELDRAVARFERQTYTGLTSPLRRAMMLAINYVEKGDPEFYKQDYTRYYQVKPADLTRVAAKYLTPDKFILTISPAAPDQPKSVVPKVGPLADSTAAVPPGEPSKAAESPLWKVMPGPSPSPEWQAPRYVRKTLSNGVDLWVVPWKT
;
A
#
# COMPACT_ATOMS: atom_id res chain seq x y z
N MET A 1 54.23 -13.00 57.55
CA MET A 1 52.82 -12.70 57.07
C MET A 1 52.95 -12.09 55.70
N LEU A 2 52.79 -12.90 54.65
CA LEU A 2 52.84 -12.45 53.24
C LEU A 2 51.38 -12.16 52.73
N ALA A 3 51.15 -10.92 52.43
CA ALA A 3 49.93 -10.54 51.73
C ALA A 3 50.12 -10.69 50.20
N ARG A 4 49.35 -11.60 49.56
CA ARG A 4 49.30 -11.76 48.10
C ARG A 4 48.28 -10.81 47.52
N PHE A 5 48.73 -9.82 46.75
CA PHE A 5 47.90 -9.01 45.86
C PHE A 5 47.55 -9.83 44.60
N PHE A 6 46.28 -10.10 44.39
CA PHE A 6 45.77 -10.60 43.12
C PHE A 6 45.42 -9.40 42.24
N LEU A 7 46.23 -9.14 41.21
CA LEU A 7 45.93 -8.19 40.14
C LEU A 7 45.04 -8.91 39.14
N GLY A 8 43.74 -8.63 39.18
CA GLY A 8 42.82 -9.08 38.15
C GLY A 8 43.04 -8.32 36.85
N PHE A 9 43.56 -9.00 35.83
CA PHE A 9 43.67 -8.49 34.47
C PHE A 9 42.27 -8.56 33.82
N LEU A 10 41.54 -7.43 33.78
CA LEU A 10 40.32 -7.30 33.01
C LEU A 10 40.71 -7.26 31.53
N MET A 11 40.60 -8.41 30.83
CA MET A 11 40.61 -8.42 29.35
C MET A 11 39.36 -7.71 28.85
N LEU A 12 39.50 -6.47 28.41
CA LEU A 12 38.60 -5.81 27.51
C LEU A 12 38.65 -6.56 26.18
N ILE A 13 37.73 -7.50 25.99
CA ILE A 13 37.44 -8.06 24.67
C ILE A 13 36.76 -6.91 23.93
N PRO A 14 37.28 -6.40 22.81
CA PRO A 14 36.54 -5.51 21.97
C PRO A 14 35.36 -6.32 21.43
N LEU A 15 34.16 -5.99 21.87
CA LEU A 15 32.94 -6.37 21.16
C LEU A 15 32.95 -5.59 19.83
N ASN A 16 33.72 -6.08 18.86
CA ASN A 16 33.39 -5.84 17.48
C ASN A 16 32.08 -6.64 17.24
N SER A 17 30.96 -6.01 17.44
CA SER A 17 29.74 -6.47 16.82
C SER A 17 29.92 -6.26 15.31
N MET A 18 30.50 -7.27 14.64
CA MET A 18 30.18 -7.46 13.25
C MET A 18 28.67 -7.68 13.28
N ALA A 19 27.91 -6.66 12.90
CA ALA A 19 26.50 -6.87 12.59
C ALA A 19 26.51 -8.02 11.57
N ASP A 20 25.92 -9.16 11.94
CA ASP A 20 25.69 -10.24 10.98
C ASP A 20 25.01 -9.62 9.77
N GLU A 21 25.47 -10.00 8.57
CA GLU A 21 24.78 -9.59 7.35
C GLU A 21 23.28 -9.92 7.48
N PRO A 22 22.39 -9.00 7.08
CA PRO A 22 20.96 -9.20 7.25
C PRO A 22 20.55 -10.51 6.56
N LYS A 23 19.94 -11.40 7.31
CA LYS A 23 19.38 -12.62 6.76
C LYS A 23 18.08 -12.28 6.07
N ILE A 24 18.16 -11.96 4.79
CA ILE A 24 16.97 -11.73 3.97
C ILE A 24 16.22 -13.05 3.86
N PRO A 25 14.93 -13.12 4.24
CA PRO A 25 14.14 -14.33 4.12
C PRO A 25 14.10 -14.81 2.67
N ASP A 26 14.41 -16.08 2.44
CA ASP A 26 14.28 -16.69 1.13
C ASP A 26 12.92 -17.38 1.05
N LEU A 27 12.06 -16.89 0.15
CA LEU A 27 10.77 -17.50 -0.13
C LEU A 27 10.93 -18.39 -1.36
N PRO A 28 10.78 -19.73 -1.22
CA PRO A 28 10.83 -20.61 -2.39
C PRO A 28 9.63 -20.31 -3.28
N ILE A 29 9.88 -19.73 -4.44
CA ILE A 29 8.87 -19.42 -5.44
C ILE A 29 9.12 -20.17 -6.74
N GLU A 30 8.05 -20.40 -7.49
CA GLU A 30 8.10 -20.78 -8.89
C GLU A 30 7.33 -19.72 -9.69
N SER A 31 7.96 -19.09 -10.66
CA SER A 31 7.30 -18.12 -11.54
C SER A 31 7.35 -18.55 -13.00
N TYR A 32 6.29 -18.22 -13.74
CA TYR A 32 6.19 -18.47 -15.18
C TYR A 32 5.14 -17.55 -15.80
N ARG A 33 5.25 -17.36 -17.11
CA ARG A 33 4.30 -16.54 -17.87
C ARG A 33 3.41 -17.38 -18.77
N LEU A 34 2.11 -17.10 -18.74
CA LEU A 34 1.17 -17.69 -19.70
C LEU A 34 1.34 -17.07 -21.10
N PRO A 35 0.92 -17.78 -22.18
CA PRO A 35 1.01 -17.26 -23.55
C PRO A 35 0.27 -15.92 -23.76
N ASN A 36 -0.74 -15.61 -22.95
CA ASN A 36 -1.47 -14.34 -23.01
C ASN A 36 -0.82 -13.20 -22.20
N GLY A 37 0.36 -13.44 -21.63
CA GLY A 37 1.14 -12.43 -20.93
C GLY A 37 0.96 -12.38 -19.42
N LEU A 38 0.00 -13.12 -18.84
CA LEU A 38 -0.19 -13.17 -17.38
C LEU A 38 1.03 -13.78 -16.70
N GLU A 39 1.63 -13.04 -15.78
CA GLU A 39 2.63 -13.61 -14.89
C GLU A 39 1.98 -14.40 -13.77
N VAL A 40 2.54 -15.56 -13.45
CA VAL A 40 2.08 -16.44 -12.38
C VAL A 40 3.22 -16.69 -11.40
N VAL A 41 2.98 -16.40 -10.13
CA VAL A 41 3.93 -16.63 -9.04
C VAL A 41 3.32 -17.60 -8.04
N LEU A 42 4.02 -18.70 -7.76
CA LEU A 42 3.58 -19.76 -6.87
C LEU A 42 4.52 -19.86 -5.68
N HIS A 43 4.00 -19.65 -4.47
CA HIS A 43 4.71 -19.85 -3.21
C HIS A 43 3.97 -20.88 -2.36
N ARG A 44 4.41 -22.14 -2.39
CA ARG A 44 3.79 -23.21 -1.63
C ARG A 44 4.26 -23.22 -0.17
N ASP A 45 3.30 -23.09 0.75
CA ASP A 45 3.50 -23.18 2.20
C ASP A 45 2.37 -24.06 2.81
N PRO A 46 2.64 -25.35 3.11
CA PRO A 46 1.63 -26.27 3.64
C PRO A 46 1.44 -26.16 5.16
N SER A 47 1.88 -25.11 5.81
CA SER A 47 1.81 -24.93 7.27
C SER A 47 0.38 -24.86 7.80
N VAL A 48 -0.55 -24.33 6.99
CA VAL A 48 -1.99 -24.29 7.27
C VAL A 48 -2.78 -24.64 6.00
N PRO A 49 -3.94 -25.32 6.08
CA PRO A 49 -4.72 -25.74 4.92
C PRO A 49 -5.52 -24.57 4.31
N ARG A 50 -4.84 -23.50 3.98
CA ARG A 50 -5.39 -22.29 3.34
C ARG A 50 -4.49 -21.84 2.22
N VAL A 51 -5.08 -21.22 1.22
CA VAL A 51 -4.37 -20.60 0.10
C VAL A 51 -4.95 -19.22 -0.17
N THR A 52 -4.07 -18.25 -0.44
CA THR A 52 -4.43 -16.96 -0.96
C THR A 52 -4.23 -16.93 -2.46
N VAL A 53 -5.25 -16.48 -3.18
CA VAL A 53 -5.19 -16.08 -4.58
C VAL A 53 -5.15 -14.55 -4.57
N CYS A 54 -4.15 -13.96 -5.22
CA CYS A 54 -3.96 -12.52 -5.31
C CYS A 54 -3.70 -12.14 -6.76
N VAL A 55 -4.47 -11.18 -7.28
CA VAL A 55 -4.26 -10.62 -8.63
C VAL A 55 -3.97 -9.13 -8.48
N ALA A 56 -2.77 -8.73 -8.88
CA ALA A 56 -2.37 -7.32 -8.94
C ALA A 56 -2.38 -6.85 -10.40
N TYR A 57 -2.98 -5.68 -10.64
CA TYR A 57 -2.99 -5.00 -11.93
C TYR A 57 -2.15 -3.73 -11.84
N HIS A 58 -1.29 -3.50 -12.83
CA HIS A 58 -0.48 -2.27 -12.93
C HIS A 58 -1.35 -1.11 -13.44
N VAL A 59 -2.31 -0.74 -12.63
CA VAL A 59 -3.23 0.38 -12.89
C VAL A 59 -3.74 0.95 -11.58
N GLY A 60 -3.64 2.24 -11.44
CA GLY A 60 -4.13 3.01 -10.30
C GLY A 60 -4.58 4.39 -10.74
N SER A 61 -4.76 5.30 -9.79
CA SER A 61 -5.24 6.65 -10.10
C SER A 61 -4.27 7.47 -10.95
N LYS A 62 -2.99 7.11 -11.03
CA LYS A 62 -2.02 7.75 -11.96
C LYS A 62 -2.38 7.58 -13.43
N ASN A 63 -3.13 6.53 -13.76
CA ASN A 63 -3.55 6.22 -15.12
C ASN A 63 -4.84 6.95 -15.53
N GLU A 64 -5.40 7.74 -14.63
CA GLU A 64 -6.58 8.56 -14.88
C GLU A 64 -6.21 9.85 -15.63
N ILE A 65 -7.24 10.54 -16.08
CA ILE A 65 -7.10 11.82 -16.78
C ILE A 65 -7.61 12.92 -15.86
N ALA A 66 -6.91 14.06 -15.82
CA ALA A 66 -7.37 15.23 -15.07
C ALA A 66 -8.82 15.59 -15.44
N GLY A 67 -9.69 15.72 -14.43
CA GLY A 67 -11.14 15.89 -14.62
C GLY A 67 -11.94 14.59 -14.77
N ARG A 68 -11.28 13.45 -14.67
CA ARG A 68 -11.85 12.08 -14.66
C ARG A 68 -11.18 11.27 -13.57
N THR A 69 -11.19 11.78 -12.33
CA THR A 69 -10.52 11.15 -11.19
C THR A 69 -11.47 10.25 -10.40
N GLY A 70 -10.91 9.25 -9.71
CA GLY A 70 -11.67 8.25 -8.96
C GLY A 70 -12.07 7.02 -9.78
N PHE A 71 -11.62 6.90 -11.04
CA PHE A 71 -12.04 5.81 -11.93
C PHE A 71 -11.39 4.48 -11.57
N ALA A 72 -10.14 4.47 -11.17
CA ALA A 72 -9.43 3.26 -10.77
C ALA A 72 -10.12 2.62 -9.56
N HIS A 73 -10.39 3.40 -8.54
CA HIS A 73 -11.11 2.97 -7.34
C HIS A 73 -12.58 2.60 -7.64
N PHE A 74 -13.27 3.41 -8.43
CA PHE A 74 -14.63 3.07 -8.86
C PHE A 74 -14.67 1.75 -9.64
N PHE A 75 -13.65 1.50 -10.47
CA PHE A 75 -13.57 0.24 -11.20
C PHE A 75 -13.29 -0.94 -10.27
N GLU A 76 -12.48 -0.75 -9.24
CA GLU A 76 -12.28 -1.75 -8.19
C GLU A 76 -13.62 -2.24 -7.64
N HIS A 77 -14.51 -1.32 -7.25
CA HIS A 77 -15.87 -1.63 -6.78
C HIS A 77 -16.70 -2.39 -7.82
N MET A 78 -16.61 -1.99 -9.08
CA MET A 78 -17.36 -2.65 -10.15
C MET A 78 -16.97 -4.11 -10.35
N MET A 79 -15.73 -4.49 -10.02
CA MET A 79 -15.25 -5.87 -10.12
C MET A 79 -16.01 -6.84 -9.20
N PHE A 80 -16.73 -6.34 -8.20
CA PHE A 80 -17.56 -7.14 -7.30
C PHE A 80 -19.05 -7.22 -7.74
N ARG A 81 -19.46 -6.49 -8.79
CA ARG A 81 -20.87 -6.39 -9.22
C ARG A 81 -21.37 -7.55 -10.07
N GLY A 82 -20.51 -8.58 -10.19
CA GLY A 82 -20.86 -9.84 -10.83
C GLY A 82 -21.01 -9.75 -12.34
N THR A 83 -21.04 -10.91 -12.95
CA THR A 83 -21.16 -11.11 -14.39
C THR A 83 -22.44 -11.87 -14.73
N LYS A 84 -22.60 -12.25 -16.00
CA LYS A 84 -23.70 -13.13 -16.43
C LYS A 84 -23.62 -14.52 -15.82
N ASN A 85 -22.39 -15.05 -15.68
CA ASN A 85 -22.18 -16.41 -15.15
C ASN A 85 -22.16 -16.43 -13.62
N VAL A 86 -21.71 -15.33 -12.99
CA VAL A 86 -21.63 -15.13 -11.55
C VAL A 86 -22.36 -13.83 -11.19
N PRO A 87 -23.69 -13.85 -11.09
CA PRO A 87 -24.47 -12.62 -10.87
C PRO A 87 -24.17 -11.90 -9.54
N ASN A 88 -23.67 -12.63 -8.56
CA ASN A 88 -23.20 -12.09 -7.29
C ASN A 88 -21.85 -12.71 -6.96
N TYR A 89 -20.83 -11.87 -6.87
CA TYR A 89 -19.44 -12.33 -6.65
C TYR A 89 -19.20 -12.77 -5.21
N ASP A 90 -19.86 -12.15 -4.23
CA ASP A 90 -19.62 -12.39 -2.81
C ASP A 90 -20.18 -13.73 -2.33
N ILE A 91 -21.35 -14.14 -2.82
CA ILE A 91 -22.04 -15.37 -2.37
C ILE A 91 -21.14 -16.60 -2.52
N PRO A 92 -20.55 -16.90 -3.70
CA PRO A 92 -19.69 -18.05 -3.85
C PRO A 92 -18.45 -18.04 -2.97
N LEU A 93 -17.94 -16.87 -2.61
CA LEU A 93 -16.82 -16.73 -1.69
C LEU A 93 -17.26 -16.92 -0.23
N GLN A 94 -18.36 -16.34 0.18
CA GLN A 94 -18.91 -16.49 1.54
C GLN A 94 -19.22 -17.95 1.87
N GLU A 95 -19.74 -18.71 0.91
CA GLU A 95 -19.97 -20.17 1.06
C GLU A 95 -18.70 -20.96 1.39
N THR A 96 -17.52 -20.45 1.02
CA THR A 96 -16.24 -21.11 1.31
C THR A 96 -15.65 -20.71 2.66
N GLY A 97 -16.21 -19.70 3.33
CA GLY A 97 -15.58 -19.06 4.48
C GLY A 97 -14.36 -18.21 4.08
N ALA A 98 -14.31 -17.73 2.84
CA ALA A 98 -13.24 -16.87 2.35
C ALA A 98 -13.16 -15.53 3.10
N GLN A 99 -11.95 -15.01 3.13
CA GLN A 99 -11.69 -13.59 3.39
C GLN A 99 -11.26 -12.97 2.06
N SER A 100 -12.05 -12.04 1.55
CA SER A 100 -11.78 -11.34 0.29
C SER A 100 -11.84 -9.83 0.47
N ASN A 101 -11.02 -9.11 -0.27
CA ASN A 101 -11.07 -7.66 -0.38
C ASN A 101 -10.25 -7.22 -1.60
N ALA A 102 -10.25 -5.90 -1.84
CA ALA A 102 -9.39 -5.25 -2.80
C ALA A 102 -8.91 -3.91 -2.27
N PHE A 103 -7.97 -3.30 -2.94
CA PHE A 103 -7.58 -1.90 -2.74
C PHE A 103 -6.95 -1.32 -3.99
N THR A 104 -7.11 -0.03 -4.13
CA THR A 104 -6.48 0.78 -5.19
C THR A 104 -5.52 1.79 -4.58
N THR A 105 -4.38 1.95 -5.21
CA THR A 105 -3.43 3.03 -4.93
C THR A 105 -3.28 3.94 -6.15
N GLU A 106 -2.34 4.84 -6.11
CA GLU A 106 -2.00 5.63 -7.30
C GLU A 106 -1.42 4.75 -8.43
N ASP A 107 -0.73 3.66 -8.10
CA ASP A 107 0.06 2.88 -9.03
C ASP A 107 -0.55 1.54 -9.42
N LEU A 108 -1.36 0.93 -8.55
CA LEU A 108 -1.86 -0.42 -8.74
C LEU A 108 -3.25 -0.64 -8.13
N THR A 109 -3.92 -1.69 -8.60
CA THR A 109 -5.15 -2.21 -8.00
C THR A 109 -4.97 -3.70 -7.72
N VAL A 110 -5.26 -4.13 -6.49
CA VAL A 110 -5.04 -5.50 -6.02
C VAL A 110 -6.33 -6.11 -5.53
N TYR A 111 -6.61 -7.33 -5.98
CA TYR A 111 -7.72 -8.15 -5.52
C TYR A 111 -7.16 -9.41 -4.86
N TYR A 112 -7.77 -9.84 -3.79
CA TYR A 112 -7.33 -11.06 -3.11
C TYR A 112 -8.44 -11.78 -2.37
N GLU A 113 -8.35 -13.09 -2.34
CA GLU A 113 -9.15 -13.94 -1.47
C GLU A 113 -8.29 -15.03 -0.84
N THR A 114 -8.52 -15.28 0.44
CA THR A 114 -7.93 -16.40 1.17
C THR A 114 -9.01 -17.42 1.47
N VAL A 115 -8.87 -18.59 0.87
CA VAL A 115 -9.83 -19.70 0.94
C VAL A 115 -9.22 -20.94 1.60
N PRO A 116 -10.03 -21.87 2.14
CA PRO A 116 -9.55 -23.23 2.41
C PRO A 116 -9.00 -23.86 1.14
N THR A 117 -7.93 -24.65 1.24
CA THR A 117 -7.24 -25.28 0.09
C THR A 117 -8.20 -26.02 -0.85
N SER A 118 -9.26 -26.63 -0.31
CA SER A 118 -10.29 -27.33 -1.09
C SER A 118 -11.06 -26.44 -2.08
N PHE A 119 -11.04 -25.12 -1.91
CA PHE A 119 -11.75 -24.15 -2.74
C PHE A 119 -10.85 -23.36 -3.70
N LEU A 120 -9.57 -23.74 -3.84
CA LEU A 120 -8.64 -23.08 -4.75
C LEU A 120 -9.19 -22.95 -6.18
N ASP A 121 -9.76 -24.04 -6.72
CA ASP A 121 -10.31 -24.05 -8.09
C ASP A 121 -11.45 -23.03 -8.24
N ARG A 122 -12.27 -22.83 -7.18
CA ARG A 122 -13.34 -21.84 -7.17
C ARG A 122 -12.80 -20.41 -7.16
N ALA A 123 -11.79 -20.13 -6.34
CA ALA A 123 -11.16 -18.81 -6.28
C ALA A 123 -10.51 -18.47 -7.64
N LEU A 124 -9.76 -19.39 -8.23
CA LEU A 124 -9.17 -19.19 -9.57
C LEU A 124 -10.22 -19.00 -10.66
N TYR A 125 -11.34 -19.73 -10.58
CA TYR A 125 -12.46 -19.56 -11.51
C TYR A 125 -13.07 -18.16 -11.39
N LEU A 126 -13.33 -17.68 -10.17
CA LEU A 126 -13.95 -16.39 -9.92
C LEU A 126 -13.06 -15.23 -10.41
N GLU A 127 -11.76 -15.29 -10.14
CA GLU A 127 -10.80 -14.30 -10.62
C GLU A 127 -10.71 -14.25 -12.14
N ALA A 128 -10.59 -15.39 -12.78
CA ALA A 128 -10.52 -15.48 -14.23
C ALA A 128 -11.85 -15.09 -14.89
N GLU A 129 -12.98 -15.44 -14.27
CA GLU A 129 -14.33 -15.14 -14.78
C GLU A 129 -14.60 -13.65 -14.79
N ARG A 130 -14.30 -12.94 -13.68
CA ARG A 130 -14.49 -11.48 -13.66
C ARG A 130 -13.57 -10.75 -14.64
N LEU A 131 -12.31 -11.20 -14.78
CA LEU A 131 -11.40 -10.63 -15.78
C LEU A 131 -11.90 -10.85 -17.21
N ALA A 132 -12.51 -12.01 -17.50
CA ALA A 132 -12.96 -12.34 -18.85
C ALA A 132 -14.32 -11.70 -19.23
N PHE A 133 -15.25 -11.56 -18.28
CA PHE A 133 -16.66 -11.29 -18.60
C PHE A 133 -17.24 -10.02 -18.00
N LEU A 134 -16.58 -9.36 -17.05
CA LEU A 134 -17.10 -8.14 -16.45
C LEU A 134 -17.48 -7.07 -17.48
N PRO A 135 -16.67 -6.78 -18.53
CA PRO A 135 -17.02 -5.72 -19.50
C PRO A 135 -18.37 -5.90 -20.16
N THR A 136 -18.78 -7.17 -20.38
CA THR A 136 -20.07 -7.49 -21.01
C THR A 136 -21.24 -7.49 -20.04
N ALA A 137 -20.94 -7.45 -18.73
CA ALA A 137 -21.94 -7.45 -17.66
C ALA A 137 -22.18 -6.06 -17.05
N LEU A 138 -21.36 -5.08 -17.46
CA LEU A 138 -21.51 -3.69 -17.01
C LEU A 138 -22.72 -3.04 -17.66
N ASP A 139 -23.75 -2.75 -16.87
CA ASP A 139 -24.94 -2.04 -17.26
C ASP A 139 -25.09 -0.71 -16.48
N GLN A 140 -26.04 0.12 -16.90
CA GLN A 140 -26.28 1.44 -16.32
C GLN A 140 -26.75 1.35 -14.86
N ASP A 141 -27.55 0.36 -14.51
CA ASP A 141 -28.11 0.22 -13.16
C ASP A 141 -27.01 -0.14 -12.14
N LYS A 142 -26.13 -1.09 -12.49
CA LYS A 142 -24.95 -1.43 -11.67
C LYS A 142 -24.03 -0.22 -11.51
N PHE A 143 -23.76 0.48 -12.62
CA PHE A 143 -22.92 1.67 -12.63
C PHE A 143 -23.48 2.77 -11.72
N ASP A 144 -24.76 3.12 -11.87
CA ASP A 144 -25.40 4.18 -11.07
C ASP A 144 -25.51 3.81 -9.59
N THR A 145 -25.69 2.52 -9.31
CA THR A 145 -25.71 2.02 -7.93
C THR A 145 -24.36 2.15 -7.29
N GLU A 146 -23.31 1.69 -7.97
CA GLU A 146 -21.96 1.71 -7.43
C GLU A 146 -21.41 3.13 -7.30
N ARG A 147 -21.72 4.02 -8.25
CA ARG A 147 -21.37 5.44 -8.13
C ARG A 147 -21.91 6.05 -6.84
N LYS A 148 -23.13 5.69 -6.43
CA LYS A 148 -23.71 6.15 -5.15
C LYS A 148 -22.94 5.58 -3.95
N VAL A 149 -22.50 4.32 -4.03
CA VAL A 149 -21.69 3.68 -2.98
C VAL A 149 -20.35 4.40 -2.83
N VAL A 150 -19.59 4.58 -3.91
CA VAL A 150 -18.30 5.28 -3.89
C VAL A 150 -18.44 6.72 -3.40
N LYS A 151 -19.49 7.44 -3.81
CA LYS A 151 -19.77 8.78 -3.30
C LYS A 151 -20.11 8.80 -1.81
N ASN A 152 -20.78 7.78 -1.29
CA ASN A 152 -21.04 7.66 0.14
C ASN A 152 -19.75 7.33 0.91
N GLU A 153 -18.93 6.45 0.36
CA GLU A 153 -17.62 6.13 0.94
C GLU A 153 -16.74 7.37 1.01
N ARG A 154 -16.68 8.17 -0.07
CA ARG A 154 -15.95 9.44 -0.04
C ARG A 154 -16.45 10.36 1.07
N ARG A 155 -17.77 10.49 1.26
CA ARG A 155 -18.30 11.27 2.38
C ARG A 155 -17.81 10.73 3.72
N GLN A 156 -17.90 9.41 3.93
CA GLN A 156 -17.53 8.76 5.18
C GLN A 156 -16.02 8.75 5.45
N SER A 157 -15.19 8.60 4.42
CA SER A 157 -13.74 8.45 4.57
C SER A 157 -12.95 9.76 4.40
N VAL A 158 -13.54 10.76 3.75
CA VAL A 158 -12.89 12.06 3.49
C VAL A 158 -13.73 13.21 4.04
N ASP A 159 -14.93 13.43 3.48
CA ASP A 159 -15.66 14.67 3.73
C ASP A 159 -16.14 14.80 5.20
N ASP A 160 -16.50 13.70 5.84
CA ASP A 160 -17.00 13.66 7.23
C ASP A 160 -15.90 13.30 8.26
N GLN A 161 -14.67 13.01 7.81
CA GLN A 161 -13.57 12.74 8.72
C GLN A 161 -12.93 14.05 9.22
N PRO A 162 -12.50 14.08 10.49
CA PRO A 162 -11.65 15.17 10.98
C PRO A 162 -10.39 15.30 10.14
N TYR A 163 -10.11 16.50 9.65
CA TYR A 163 -8.96 16.81 8.76
C TYR A 163 -8.96 16.03 7.43
N GLY A 164 -10.05 15.37 7.04
CA GLY A 164 -10.10 14.42 5.93
C GLY A 164 -9.73 15.01 4.57
N VAL A 165 -9.87 16.33 4.37
CA VAL A 165 -9.50 17.03 3.14
C VAL A 165 -8.00 17.37 3.04
N ALA A 166 -7.22 17.06 4.06
CA ALA A 166 -5.79 17.45 4.12
C ALA A 166 -4.97 16.82 2.98
N GLU A 167 -5.18 15.53 2.71
CA GLU A 167 -4.48 14.83 1.64
C GLU A 167 -4.72 15.49 0.28
N GLU A 168 -5.96 15.76 -0.08
CA GLU A 168 -6.30 16.41 -1.36
C GLU A 168 -5.70 17.80 -1.49
N ALA A 169 -5.70 18.59 -0.40
CA ALA A 169 -5.05 19.88 -0.36
C ALA A 169 -3.53 19.75 -0.57
N ILE A 170 -2.89 18.81 0.10
CA ILE A 170 -1.45 18.56 -0.03
C ILE A 170 -1.12 18.15 -1.47
N LEU A 171 -1.79 17.11 -2.00
CA LEU A 171 -1.52 16.60 -3.34
C LEU A 171 -1.68 17.68 -4.41
N SER A 172 -2.75 18.47 -4.35
CA SER A 172 -3.03 19.53 -5.34
C SER A 172 -2.05 20.69 -5.33
N HIS A 173 -1.32 20.92 -4.22
CA HIS A 173 -0.36 22.00 -4.07
C HIS A 173 1.09 21.55 -4.26
N VAL A 174 1.42 20.32 -3.85
CA VAL A 174 2.77 19.76 -3.96
C VAL A 174 3.04 19.29 -5.40
N PHE A 175 2.05 18.65 -6.01
CA PHE A 175 2.16 18.18 -7.38
C PHE A 175 1.56 19.23 -8.36
N PRO A 176 2.27 19.56 -9.46
CA PRO A 176 1.77 20.54 -10.41
C PRO A 176 0.50 20.03 -11.09
N LYS A 177 -0.36 20.97 -11.51
CA LYS A 177 -1.60 20.68 -12.21
C LYS A 177 -1.37 19.72 -13.39
N GLY A 178 -2.10 18.61 -13.43
CA GLY A 178 -1.98 17.58 -14.45
C GLY A 178 -0.92 16.52 -14.13
N HIS A 179 -0.18 16.64 -13.04
CA HIS A 179 0.63 15.55 -12.55
C HIS A 179 -0.27 14.41 -12.05
N PRO A 180 0.01 13.14 -12.35
CA PRO A 180 -0.86 12.01 -12.00
C PRO A 180 -1.08 11.82 -10.49
N TYR A 181 -0.24 12.37 -9.65
CA TYR A 181 -0.41 12.36 -8.19
C TYR A 181 -0.99 13.68 -7.64
N SER A 182 -1.57 14.55 -8.47
CA SER A 182 -2.18 15.79 -8.00
C SER A 182 -3.65 15.65 -7.56
N TRP A 183 -4.17 14.42 -7.51
CA TRP A 183 -5.53 14.09 -7.03
C TRP A 183 -5.52 12.82 -6.19
N SER A 184 -6.53 12.67 -5.33
CA SER A 184 -6.69 11.49 -4.49
C SER A 184 -7.26 10.30 -5.27
N VAL A 185 -6.96 9.09 -4.80
CA VAL A 185 -7.42 7.82 -5.40
C VAL A 185 -8.96 7.74 -5.46
N ILE A 186 -9.65 8.24 -4.44
CA ILE A 186 -11.12 8.21 -4.40
C ILE A 186 -11.77 9.19 -5.39
N GLY A 187 -11.01 10.18 -5.87
CA GLY A 187 -11.48 11.18 -6.82
C GLY A 187 -12.43 12.22 -6.21
N SER A 188 -12.82 13.22 -7.01
CA SER A 188 -13.75 14.27 -6.56
C SER A 188 -15.21 13.89 -6.81
N MET A 189 -16.14 14.44 -6.02
CA MET A 189 -17.59 14.26 -6.20
C MET A 189 -18.04 14.65 -7.61
N GLU A 190 -17.50 15.73 -8.15
CA GLU A 190 -17.84 16.23 -9.48
C GLU A 190 -17.37 15.29 -10.59
N ASN A 191 -16.16 14.73 -10.44
CA ASN A 191 -15.62 13.79 -11.43
C ASN A 191 -16.39 12.46 -11.40
N LEU A 192 -16.76 11.99 -10.20
CA LEU A 192 -17.62 10.83 -10.04
C LEU A 192 -19.03 11.06 -10.64
N ASP A 193 -19.61 12.27 -10.50
CA ASP A 193 -20.88 12.62 -11.12
C ASP A 193 -20.80 12.72 -12.65
N ALA A 194 -19.68 13.19 -13.17
CA ALA A 194 -19.44 13.33 -14.60
C ALA A 194 -19.03 12.00 -15.28
N ALA A 195 -18.71 10.96 -14.47
CA ALA A 195 -18.35 9.64 -14.97
C ALA A 195 -19.46 9.01 -15.81
N SER A 196 -19.10 8.37 -16.91
CA SER A 196 -20.02 7.60 -17.75
C SER A 196 -19.66 6.11 -17.76
N LEU A 197 -20.63 5.27 -18.08
CA LEU A 197 -20.41 3.83 -18.25
C LEU A 197 -19.38 3.55 -19.37
N ASP A 198 -19.35 4.38 -20.41
CA ASP A 198 -18.39 4.22 -21.52
C ASP A 198 -16.97 4.60 -21.11
N ASP A 199 -16.79 5.56 -20.20
CA ASP A 199 -15.48 5.85 -19.61
C ASP A 199 -14.96 4.63 -18.84
N LEU A 200 -15.83 4.01 -18.06
CA LEU A 200 -15.51 2.82 -17.28
C LEU A 200 -15.13 1.63 -18.17
N ARG A 201 -15.87 1.40 -19.25
CA ARG A 201 -15.56 0.37 -20.24
C ARG A 201 -14.21 0.59 -20.94
N ARG A 202 -13.89 1.86 -21.25
CA ARG A 202 -12.59 2.23 -21.82
C ARG A 202 -11.47 1.91 -20.85
N PHE A 203 -11.62 2.32 -19.59
CA PHE A 203 -10.62 2.07 -18.55
C PHE A 203 -10.35 0.57 -18.38
N PHE A 204 -11.40 -0.26 -18.35
CA PHE A 204 -11.22 -1.70 -18.32
C PHE A 204 -10.47 -2.22 -19.56
N ALA A 205 -10.94 -1.87 -20.76
CA ALA A 205 -10.39 -2.38 -22.01
C ALA A 205 -8.90 -2.01 -22.17
N GLU A 206 -8.47 -0.90 -21.59
CA GLU A 206 -7.10 -0.44 -21.64
C GLU A 206 -6.22 -1.15 -20.60
N PHE A 207 -6.66 -1.24 -19.35
CA PHE A 207 -5.78 -1.60 -18.23
C PHE A 207 -5.98 -3.01 -17.68
N TYR A 208 -7.21 -3.56 -17.74
CA TYR A 208 -7.51 -4.87 -17.16
C TYR A 208 -7.35 -5.99 -18.18
N ASN A 209 -6.12 -6.46 -18.30
CA ASN A 209 -5.78 -7.55 -19.21
C ASN A 209 -4.64 -8.40 -18.63
N PRO A 210 -4.49 -9.67 -19.08
CA PRO A 210 -3.47 -10.57 -18.55
C PRO A 210 -2.04 -10.04 -18.64
N GLY A 211 -1.70 -9.29 -19.69
CA GLY A 211 -0.35 -8.74 -19.88
C GLY A 211 0.00 -7.60 -18.91
N ASN A 212 -0.99 -7.05 -18.20
CA ASN A 212 -0.84 -5.99 -17.21
C ASN A 212 -1.08 -6.49 -15.78
N ALA A 213 -1.01 -7.80 -15.56
CA ALA A 213 -1.38 -8.40 -14.28
C ALA A 213 -0.36 -9.46 -13.83
N ALA A 214 -0.29 -9.65 -12.51
CA ALA A 214 0.36 -10.79 -11.88
C ALA A 214 -0.65 -11.54 -11.02
N LEU A 215 -0.71 -12.86 -11.20
CA LEU A 215 -1.44 -13.78 -10.35
C LEU A 215 -0.48 -14.47 -9.39
N CYS A 216 -0.64 -14.26 -8.10
CA CYS A 216 0.17 -14.93 -7.08
C CYS A 216 -0.67 -15.86 -6.22
N LEU A 217 -0.20 -17.10 -6.04
CA LEU A 217 -0.73 -18.05 -5.07
C LEU A 217 0.27 -18.23 -3.93
N ALA A 218 -0.18 -18.06 -2.68
CA ALA A 218 0.63 -18.38 -1.51
C ALA A 218 -0.18 -19.21 -0.51
N GLY A 219 0.39 -20.31 -0.01
CA GLY A 219 -0.24 -21.20 0.95
C GLY A 219 -0.17 -22.68 0.58
N ASP A 220 -1.12 -23.46 1.08
CA ASP A 220 -1.15 -24.91 0.84
C ASP A 220 -1.93 -25.27 -0.43
N PHE A 221 -1.22 -25.78 -1.43
CA PHE A 221 -1.79 -26.27 -2.68
C PHE A 221 -0.83 -27.24 -3.38
N ASP A 222 -1.38 -28.07 -4.25
CA ASP A 222 -0.57 -28.88 -5.18
C ASP A 222 -0.18 -28.03 -6.39
N ILE A 223 1.12 -27.90 -6.66
CA ILE A 223 1.67 -27.04 -7.71
C ILE A 223 1.18 -27.50 -9.11
N ALA A 224 1.20 -28.79 -9.39
CA ALA A 224 0.81 -29.30 -10.71
C ALA A 224 -0.68 -29.05 -10.98
N ARG A 225 -1.52 -29.29 -9.97
CA ARG A 225 -2.95 -29.01 -10.03
C ARG A 225 -3.24 -27.52 -10.18
N ALA A 226 -2.55 -26.66 -9.41
CA ALA A 226 -2.69 -25.21 -9.51
C ALA A 226 -2.34 -24.71 -10.92
N LYS A 227 -1.22 -25.16 -11.48
CA LYS A 227 -0.82 -24.83 -12.87
C LYS A 227 -1.87 -25.26 -13.89
N ALA A 228 -2.41 -26.47 -13.75
CA ALA A 228 -3.46 -26.97 -14.65
C ALA A 228 -4.74 -26.13 -14.55
N ALA A 229 -5.15 -25.73 -13.35
CA ALA A 229 -6.31 -24.88 -13.12
C ALA A 229 -6.08 -23.46 -13.68
N ILE A 230 -4.92 -22.87 -13.43
CA ILE A 230 -4.54 -21.56 -13.96
C ILE A 230 -4.54 -21.56 -15.48
N ALA A 231 -3.89 -22.55 -16.11
CA ALA A 231 -3.89 -22.68 -17.56
C ALA A 231 -5.30 -22.85 -18.14
N ARG A 232 -6.17 -23.60 -17.43
CA ARG A 232 -7.55 -23.84 -17.81
C ARG A 232 -8.40 -22.58 -17.77
N TYR A 233 -8.31 -21.77 -16.70
CA TYR A 233 -9.19 -20.63 -16.49
C TYR A 233 -8.63 -19.35 -17.11
N PHE A 234 -7.36 -19.05 -16.91
CA PHE A 234 -6.74 -17.81 -17.41
C PHE A 234 -6.22 -17.94 -18.84
N GLY A 235 -5.79 -19.13 -19.26
CA GLY A 235 -5.21 -19.34 -20.59
C GLY A 235 -6.09 -18.89 -21.77
N PRO A 236 -7.42 -19.13 -21.74
CA PRO A 236 -8.32 -18.68 -22.81
C PRO A 236 -8.55 -17.18 -22.89
N ILE A 237 -8.19 -16.40 -21.86
CA ILE A 237 -8.39 -14.95 -21.85
C ILE A 237 -7.43 -14.30 -22.83
N PRO A 238 -7.91 -13.45 -23.77
CA PRO A 238 -7.05 -12.83 -24.77
C PRO A 238 -5.96 -11.94 -24.15
N PRO A 239 -4.80 -11.85 -24.76
CA PRO A 239 -3.79 -10.88 -24.37
C PRO A 239 -4.30 -9.46 -24.60
N GLY A 240 -3.91 -8.53 -23.72
CA GLY A 240 -4.19 -7.11 -23.89
C GLY A 240 -3.20 -6.41 -24.79
N LYS A 241 -3.41 -5.12 -24.96
CA LYS A 241 -2.40 -4.25 -25.61
C LYS A 241 -1.36 -3.83 -24.57
N PRO A 242 -0.10 -3.63 -24.99
CA PRO A 242 0.92 -3.05 -24.14
C PRO A 242 0.49 -1.67 -23.63
N ILE A 243 0.65 -1.44 -22.33
CA ILE A 243 0.33 -0.16 -21.69
C ILE A 243 1.57 0.73 -21.77
N LYS A 244 1.34 1.99 -22.08
CA LYS A 244 2.43 2.98 -22.10
C LYS A 244 2.72 3.40 -20.66
N PRO A 245 4.00 3.39 -20.23
CA PRO A 245 4.35 3.88 -18.91
C PRO A 245 4.04 5.37 -18.78
N VAL A 246 3.59 5.76 -17.59
CA VAL A 246 3.42 7.17 -17.24
C VAL A 246 4.81 7.75 -16.96
N VAL A 247 5.19 8.76 -17.69
CA VAL A 247 6.48 9.43 -17.52
C VAL A 247 6.25 10.89 -17.21
N VAL A 248 6.64 11.31 -16.03
CA VAL A 248 6.52 12.70 -15.55
C VAL A 248 7.83 13.14 -14.91
N LYS A 249 8.00 14.46 -14.85
CA LYS A 249 9.15 15.02 -14.15
C LYS A 249 8.85 15.07 -12.65
N THR A 250 9.77 14.63 -11.82
CA THR A 250 9.69 14.82 -10.36
C THR A 250 9.53 16.30 -10.04
N PRO A 251 8.48 16.71 -9.30
CA PRO A 251 8.25 18.10 -8.98
C PRO A 251 9.26 18.63 -7.96
N SER A 252 9.42 19.96 -7.94
CA SER A 252 10.20 20.65 -6.92
C SER A 252 9.51 21.95 -6.54
N LEU A 253 9.51 22.30 -5.28
CA LEU A 253 9.04 23.59 -4.81
C LEU A 253 10.19 24.59 -4.84
N THR A 254 9.93 25.78 -5.35
CA THR A 254 10.91 26.89 -5.45
C THR A 254 10.59 28.05 -4.50
N LYS A 255 9.51 27.91 -3.75
CA LYS A 255 9.06 28.84 -2.72
C LYS A 255 8.11 28.13 -1.76
N THR A 256 8.02 28.62 -0.54
CA THR A 256 6.97 28.21 0.38
C THR A 256 5.61 28.70 -0.11
N THR A 257 4.62 27.81 -0.12
CA THR A 257 3.21 28.12 -0.37
C THR A 257 2.40 27.71 0.84
N THR A 258 1.29 28.42 1.09
CA THR A 258 0.45 28.19 2.28
C THR A 258 -1.02 28.13 1.90
N GLU A 259 -1.76 27.25 2.55
CA GLU A 259 -3.21 27.24 2.54
C GLU A 259 -3.74 27.14 3.98
N ALA A 260 -4.85 27.82 4.25
CA ALA A 260 -5.53 27.78 5.53
C ALA A 260 -6.97 27.33 5.32
N LEU A 261 -7.32 26.21 5.93
CA LEU A 261 -8.65 25.62 5.89
C LEU A 261 -9.29 25.63 7.28
N VAL A 262 -10.59 25.49 7.30
CA VAL A 262 -11.37 25.27 8.54
C VAL A 262 -12.15 23.96 8.41
N ASP A 263 -12.25 23.25 9.54
CA ASP A 263 -12.98 21.97 9.62
C ASP A 263 -13.70 21.85 10.96
N GLN A 264 -14.65 20.91 11.04
CA GLN A 264 -15.39 20.60 12.26
C GLN A 264 -14.52 19.74 13.21
N VAL A 265 -13.43 20.31 13.68
CA VAL A 265 -12.44 19.69 14.56
C VAL A 265 -12.31 20.49 15.86
N SER A 266 -11.80 19.85 16.91
CA SER A 266 -11.62 20.51 18.22
C SER A 266 -10.29 21.24 18.33
N LEU A 267 -9.26 20.78 17.64
CA LEU A 267 -7.89 21.29 17.76
C LEU A 267 -7.33 21.64 16.38
N PRO A 268 -6.47 22.66 16.28
CA PRO A 268 -5.85 23.00 15.01
C PRO A 268 -4.68 22.07 14.70
N ARG A 269 -4.51 21.73 13.41
CA ARG A 269 -3.43 20.89 12.90
C ARG A 269 -2.63 21.59 11.82
N LEU A 270 -1.31 21.40 11.85
CA LEU A 270 -0.35 21.90 10.88
C LEU A 270 0.18 20.73 10.05
N TYR A 271 0.34 20.95 8.75
CA TYR A 271 1.01 20.04 7.83
C TYR A 271 2.12 20.76 7.09
N TRP A 272 3.29 20.13 7.00
CA TRP A 272 4.37 20.52 6.10
C TRP A 272 4.58 19.41 5.08
N ALA A 273 4.70 19.78 3.81
CA ALA A 273 4.83 18.80 2.74
C ALA A 273 5.88 19.20 1.71
N TRP A 274 6.65 18.24 1.25
CA TRP A 274 7.68 18.37 0.23
C TRP A 274 7.54 17.27 -0.81
N PRO A 275 7.64 17.57 -2.11
CA PRO A 275 7.81 16.53 -3.12
C PRO A 275 9.17 15.87 -2.97
N THR A 276 9.21 14.57 -3.17
CA THR A 276 10.44 13.78 -3.11
C THR A 276 10.57 12.89 -4.34
N VAL A 277 11.50 11.98 -4.30
CA VAL A 277 11.85 11.06 -5.38
C VAL A 277 10.89 9.88 -5.49
N ASP A 278 10.94 9.22 -6.65
CA ASP A 278 10.30 7.93 -6.87
C ASP A 278 10.93 6.81 -6.00
N ASP A 279 10.26 5.68 -5.94
CA ASP A 279 10.64 4.55 -5.10
C ASP A 279 11.95 3.86 -5.55
N ASP A 280 12.27 3.89 -6.84
CA ASP A 280 13.52 3.31 -7.37
C ASP A 280 14.75 4.17 -7.07
N HIS A 281 14.55 5.42 -6.69
CA HIS A 281 15.65 6.35 -6.44
C HIS A 281 16.50 5.90 -5.23
N PRO A 282 17.85 6.00 -5.29
CA PRO A 282 18.75 5.60 -4.20
C PRO A 282 18.49 6.31 -2.86
N ASP A 283 17.85 7.46 -2.86
CA ASP A 283 17.55 8.23 -1.65
C ASP A 283 16.25 7.77 -0.94
N ALA A 284 15.39 6.97 -1.58
CA ALA A 284 14.10 6.56 -1.02
C ALA A 284 14.24 5.83 0.33
N PRO A 285 15.10 4.81 0.51
CA PRO A 285 15.26 4.15 1.82
C PRO A 285 15.74 5.11 2.92
N ALA A 286 16.62 6.06 2.58
CA ALA A 286 17.10 7.04 3.55
C ALA A 286 16.01 8.03 3.99
N LEU A 287 15.09 8.40 3.09
CA LEU A 287 13.92 9.23 3.41
C LEU A 287 12.94 8.48 4.32
N HIS A 288 12.65 7.21 4.05
CA HIS A 288 11.79 6.38 4.91
C HIS A 288 12.39 6.22 6.31
N LEU A 289 13.68 5.90 6.40
CA LEU A 289 14.36 5.75 7.70
C LEU A 289 14.45 7.09 8.44
N LEU A 290 14.62 8.21 7.74
CA LEU A 290 14.58 9.54 8.34
C LEU A 290 13.20 9.85 8.94
N ALA A 291 12.13 9.57 8.23
CA ALA A 291 10.76 9.72 8.73
C ALA A 291 10.56 8.92 10.02
N SER A 292 10.98 7.66 10.03
CA SER A 292 10.93 6.79 11.21
C SER A 292 11.71 7.36 12.41
N ILE A 293 12.92 7.89 12.20
CA ILE A 293 13.74 8.53 13.25
C ILE A 293 13.03 9.79 13.78
N LEU A 294 12.35 10.53 12.90
CA LEU A 294 11.68 11.76 13.27
C LEU A 294 10.43 11.52 14.12
N SER A 295 9.58 10.54 13.78
CA SER A 295 8.26 10.42 14.44
C SER A 295 7.96 9.08 15.09
N ASP A 296 8.65 7.99 14.76
CA ASP A 296 8.26 6.67 15.22
C ASP A 296 8.55 6.41 16.71
N GLY A 297 7.49 6.45 17.52
CA GLY A 297 7.51 6.15 18.94
C GLY A 297 7.98 7.31 19.82
N GLU A 298 7.83 7.12 21.12
CA GLU A 298 8.07 8.18 22.11
C GLU A 298 9.51 8.70 22.20
N ALA A 299 10.49 7.92 21.74
CA ALA A 299 11.89 8.31 21.72
C ALA A 299 12.32 9.02 20.43
N SER A 300 11.39 9.20 19.48
CA SER A 300 11.64 9.92 18.23
C SER A 300 11.87 11.41 18.47
N ARG A 301 12.56 12.06 17.52
CA ARG A 301 13.00 13.45 17.73
C ARG A 301 11.84 14.43 17.81
N LEU A 302 10.85 14.31 16.94
CA LEU A 302 9.68 15.18 16.93
C LEU A 302 8.79 14.93 18.15
N HIS A 303 8.49 13.68 18.47
CA HIS A 303 7.65 13.37 19.63
C HIS A 303 8.30 13.88 20.92
N ARG A 304 9.59 13.67 21.08
CA ARG A 304 10.31 14.17 22.26
C ARG A 304 10.26 15.69 22.34
N ALA A 305 10.59 16.39 21.25
CA ALA A 305 10.68 17.85 21.27
C ALA A 305 9.32 18.53 21.39
N LEU A 306 8.30 18.09 20.62
CA LEU A 306 7.01 18.77 20.54
C LEU A 306 6.04 18.34 21.62
N VAL A 307 6.01 17.02 21.93
CA VAL A 307 5.03 16.46 22.85
C VAL A 307 5.56 16.47 24.29
N LYS A 308 6.79 15.97 24.52
CA LYS A 308 7.32 15.83 25.89
C LYS A 308 7.98 17.09 26.42
N ASP A 309 8.91 17.69 25.67
CA ASP A 309 9.72 18.79 26.17
C ASP A 309 9.01 20.15 26.08
N ALA A 310 8.45 20.49 24.90
CA ALA A 310 7.76 21.77 24.70
C ALA A 310 6.27 21.72 25.06
N GLY A 311 5.63 20.55 25.03
CA GLY A 311 4.21 20.38 25.30
C GLY A 311 3.33 21.25 24.38
N VAL A 312 3.69 21.40 23.12
CA VAL A 312 2.96 22.21 22.13
C VAL A 312 2.06 21.37 21.22
N ALA A 313 2.33 20.07 21.10
CA ALA A 313 1.54 19.15 20.30
C ALA A 313 1.06 17.95 21.10
N GLY A 314 -0.13 17.45 20.79
CA GLY A 314 -0.67 16.22 21.35
C GLY A 314 -0.21 14.99 20.57
N ASP A 315 -0.02 15.15 19.27
CA ASP A 315 0.53 14.16 18.35
C ASP A 315 1.41 14.84 17.29
N VAL A 316 2.34 14.09 16.77
CA VAL A 316 3.18 14.49 15.63
C VAL A 316 3.58 13.26 14.85
N ASP A 317 3.46 13.34 13.53
CA ASP A 317 3.90 12.30 12.62
C ASP A 317 4.80 12.86 11.51
N ALA A 318 5.66 12.01 10.97
CA ALA A 318 6.46 12.26 9.78
C ALA A 318 6.41 11.01 8.90
N SER A 319 6.06 11.17 7.65
CA SER A 319 5.99 10.08 6.69
C SER A 319 6.75 10.40 5.41
N SER A 320 7.31 9.38 4.80
CA SER A 320 7.87 9.42 3.46
C SER A 320 7.14 8.37 2.64
N ASP A 321 6.40 8.82 1.64
CA ASP A 321 5.63 7.98 0.74
C ASP A 321 6.22 8.12 -0.66
N THR A 322 7.06 7.16 -1.03
CA THR A 322 7.64 7.08 -2.37
C THR A 322 6.83 6.13 -3.23
N LYS A 323 6.51 6.55 -4.44
CA LYS A 323 5.68 5.83 -5.42
C LYS A 323 6.43 5.73 -6.74
N GLU A 324 5.80 5.12 -7.75
CA GLU A 324 6.46 4.81 -9.03
C GLU A 324 7.04 6.03 -9.78
N VAL A 325 6.38 7.18 -9.72
CA VAL A 325 6.82 8.35 -10.53
C VAL A 325 7.25 9.56 -9.72
N ALA A 326 6.97 9.61 -8.43
CA ALA A 326 7.39 10.66 -7.50
C ALA A 326 7.09 10.25 -6.05
N GLY A 327 7.59 10.99 -5.09
CA GLY A 327 7.30 10.79 -3.67
C GLY A 327 6.81 12.06 -2.99
N LEU A 328 6.38 11.88 -1.76
CA LEU A 328 5.91 12.92 -0.85
C LEU A 328 6.52 12.70 0.54
N PHE A 329 7.09 13.74 1.12
CA PHE A 329 7.45 13.73 2.53
C PHE A 329 6.53 14.70 3.27
N THR A 330 5.88 14.22 4.34
CA THR A 330 4.99 15.06 5.15
C THR A 330 5.42 15.04 6.61
N ILE A 331 5.16 16.14 7.29
CA ILE A 331 5.18 16.23 8.75
C ILE A 331 3.88 16.89 9.17
N ASP A 332 3.13 16.28 10.06
CA ASP A 332 1.95 16.89 10.64
C ASP A 332 1.98 16.86 12.17
N ALA A 333 1.32 17.84 12.77
CA ALA A 333 1.20 17.94 14.21
C ALA A 333 -0.08 18.65 14.63
N THR A 334 -0.77 18.10 15.65
CA THR A 334 -1.96 18.72 16.24
C THR A 334 -1.57 19.49 17.48
N ALA A 335 -1.87 20.79 17.51
CA ALA A 335 -1.61 21.61 18.69
C ALA A 335 -2.49 21.18 19.88
N VAL A 336 -1.95 21.24 21.09
CA VAL A 336 -2.76 21.02 22.31
C VAL A 336 -3.58 22.29 22.64
N GLU A 337 -4.59 22.14 23.48
CA GLU A 337 -5.39 23.26 23.94
C GLU A 337 -4.52 24.37 24.56
N GLY A 338 -4.80 25.61 24.17
CA GLY A 338 -4.04 26.80 24.62
C GLY A 338 -2.70 27.04 23.92
N LYS A 339 -2.33 26.20 22.95
CA LYS A 339 -1.17 26.40 22.09
C LYS A 339 -1.58 26.75 20.67
N THR A 340 -0.69 27.45 19.96
CA THR A 340 -0.93 27.91 18.60
C THR A 340 -0.17 27.07 17.57
N LEU A 341 -0.62 27.09 16.31
CA LEU A 341 0.13 26.47 15.21
C LEU A 341 1.50 27.15 14.98
N ASP A 342 1.66 28.41 15.40
CA ASP A 342 2.95 29.10 15.38
C ASP A 342 3.93 28.52 16.40
N ASP A 343 3.45 28.13 17.60
CA ASP A 343 4.27 27.42 18.59
C ASP A 343 4.73 26.06 18.06
N VAL A 344 3.83 25.31 17.43
CA VAL A 344 4.14 24.03 16.75
C VAL A 344 5.16 24.24 15.63
N SER A 345 4.94 25.21 14.76
CA SER A 345 5.82 25.54 13.63
C SER A 345 7.24 25.92 14.09
N LYS A 346 7.36 26.69 15.17
CA LYS A 346 8.66 27.03 15.77
C LYS A 346 9.39 25.80 16.31
N ALA A 347 8.68 24.93 17.00
CA ALA A 347 9.26 23.70 17.52
C ALA A 347 9.71 22.75 16.39
N LEU A 348 8.87 22.55 15.36
CA LEU A 348 9.23 21.80 14.16
C LEU A 348 10.48 22.37 13.48
N THR A 349 10.52 23.70 13.29
CA THR A 349 11.68 24.38 12.69
C THR A 349 12.95 24.13 13.48
N ALA A 350 12.87 24.17 14.80
CA ALA A 350 14.02 23.94 15.67
C ALA A 350 14.55 22.50 15.52
N VAL A 351 13.64 21.49 15.48
CA VAL A 351 14.04 20.07 15.30
C VAL A 351 14.70 19.84 13.93
N LEU A 352 14.12 20.38 12.84
CA LEU A 352 14.72 20.22 11.51
C LEU A 352 16.07 20.95 11.40
N ALA A 353 16.19 22.13 12.00
CA ALA A 353 17.45 22.87 12.04
C ALA A 353 18.53 22.12 12.85
N ASP A 354 18.12 21.37 13.88
CA ASP A 354 19.00 20.60 14.75
C ASP A 354 19.58 19.34 14.06
N LEU A 355 18.98 18.88 12.97
CA LEU A 355 19.51 17.74 12.20
C LEU A 355 20.92 17.96 11.64
N LYS A 356 21.32 19.22 11.42
CA LYS A 356 22.64 19.56 10.88
C LYS A 356 23.72 19.57 11.97
N PRO A 357 23.59 20.31 13.11
CA PRO A 357 24.56 20.26 14.19
C PRO A 357 24.57 18.94 14.96
N HIS A 358 23.42 18.27 15.06
CA HIS A 358 23.26 16.99 15.74
C HIS A 358 22.65 15.96 14.77
N PRO A 359 23.46 15.42 13.84
CA PRO A 359 22.97 14.47 12.83
C PRO A 359 22.41 13.20 13.47
N PRO A 360 21.54 12.46 12.75
CA PRO A 360 21.08 11.16 13.22
C PRO A 360 22.24 10.25 13.57
N THR A 361 22.15 9.62 14.72
CA THR A 361 23.20 8.72 15.24
C THR A 361 23.04 7.31 14.68
N GLN A 362 24.11 6.50 14.76
CA GLN A 362 24.02 5.08 14.38
C GLN A 362 22.94 4.35 15.20
N ALA A 363 22.82 4.64 16.49
CA ALA A 363 21.81 4.00 17.34
C ALA A 363 20.37 4.37 16.96
N GLU A 364 20.11 5.56 16.41
CA GLU A 364 18.80 5.94 15.86
C GLU A 364 18.54 5.20 14.56
N LEU A 365 19.53 5.11 13.69
CA LEU A 365 19.44 4.36 12.45
C LEU A 365 19.20 2.87 12.71
N ASP A 366 19.94 2.26 13.63
CA ASP A 366 19.79 0.84 13.99
C ASP A 366 18.35 0.55 14.48
N ARG A 367 17.76 1.46 15.26
CA ARG A 367 16.35 1.31 15.69
C ARG A 367 15.36 1.43 14.54
N ALA A 368 15.59 2.36 13.60
CA ALA A 368 14.71 2.52 12.43
C ALA A 368 14.81 1.30 11.50
N VAL A 369 16.01 0.79 11.25
CA VAL A 369 16.24 -0.44 10.47
C VAL A 369 15.60 -1.65 11.17
N ALA A 370 15.78 -1.82 12.47
CA ALA A 370 15.15 -2.92 13.21
C ALA A 370 13.61 -2.86 13.19
N ARG A 371 13.03 -1.65 13.11
CA ARG A 371 11.59 -1.47 12.95
C ARG A 371 11.12 -1.86 11.55
N PHE A 372 11.82 -1.43 10.52
CA PHE A 372 11.60 -1.86 9.13
C PHE A 372 11.68 -3.39 9.02
N GLU A 373 12.73 -3.99 9.57
CA GLU A 373 12.93 -5.43 9.62
C GLU A 373 11.76 -6.15 10.28
N ARG A 374 11.34 -5.71 11.46
CA ARG A 374 10.20 -6.28 12.17
C ARG A 374 8.91 -6.21 11.34
N GLN A 375 8.66 -5.09 10.64
CA GLN A 375 7.48 -4.94 9.79
C GLN A 375 7.52 -5.93 8.62
N THR A 376 8.68 -6.06 7.98
CA THR A 376 8.89 -7.01 6.88
C THR A 376 8.67 -8.45 7.35
N TYR A 377 9.33 -8.88 8.42
CA TYR A 377 9.14 -10.25 8.94
C TYR A 377 7.70 -10.53 9.38
N THR A 378 7.06 -9.57 10.02
CA THR A 378 5.64 -9.71 10.40
C THR A 378 4.75 -9.88 9.16
N GLY A 379 5.04 -9.14 8.09
CA GLY A 379 4.37 -9.32 6.80
C GLY A 379 4.52 -10.72 6.25
N LEU A 380 5.72 -11.30 6.34
CA LEU A 380 6.01 -12.63 5.81
C LEU A 380 5.37 -13.80 6.58
N THR A 381 4.80 -13.58 7.75
CA THR A 381 4.10 -14.66 8.50
C THR A 381 2.76 -15.05 7.91
N SER A 382 2.15 -14.21 7.06
CA SER A 382 0.82 -14.41 6.50
C SER A 382 0.90 -14.81 5.02
N PRO A 383 0.22 -15.90 4.58
CA PRO A 383 0.10 -16.24 3.16
C PRO A 383 -0.46 -15.08 2.32
N LEU A 384 -1.43 -14.34 2.86
CA LEU A 384 -2.00 -13.17 2.20
C LEU A 384 -0.94 -12.11 1.92
N ARG A 385 -0.16 -11.72 2.93
CA ARG A 385 0.85 -10.67 2.76
C ARG A 385 2.00 -11.11 1.84
N ARG A 386 2.36 -12.40 1.87
CA ARG A 386 3.34 -12.96 0.91
C ARG A 386 2.81 -12.91 -0.52
N ALA A 387 1.56 -13.33 -0.74
CA ALA A 387 0.94 -13.27 -2.05
C ALA A 387 0.89 -11.84 -2.60
N MET A 388 0.45 -10.89 -1.77
CA MET A 388 0.39 -9.47 -2.12
C MET A 388 1.78 -8.92 -2.46
N MET A 389 2.77 -9.13 -1.58
CA MET A 389 4.15 -8.64 -1.78
C MET A 389 4.73 -9.17 -3.09
N LEU A 390 4.63 -10.48 -3.36
CA LEU A 390 5.18 -11.08 -4.57
C LEU A 390 4.47 -10.56 -5.83
N ALA A 391 3.14 -10.41 -5.80
CA ALA A 391 2.36 -9.90 -6.93
C ALA A 391 2.68 -8.41 -7.21
N ILE A 392 2.74 -7.59 -6.15
CA ILE A 392 3.05 -6.15 -6.24
C ILE A 392 4.48 -5.95 -6.75
N ASN A 393 5.47 -6.64 -6.17
CA ASN A 393 6.85 -6.55 -6.63
C ASN A 393 6.98 -6.86 -8.12
N TYR A 394 6.27 -7.90 -8.59
CA TYR A 394 6.31 -8.19 -10.02
C TYR A 394 5.67 -7.08 -10.85
N VAL A 395 4.49 -6.60 -10.45
CA VAL A 395 3.76 -5.59 -11.20
C VAL A 395 4.54 -4.28 -11.30
N GLU A 396 5.15 -3.84 -10.22
CA GLU A 396 5.88 -2.57 -10.15
C GLU A 396 7.33 -2.68 -10.67
N LYS A 397 7.99 -3.80 -10.40
CA LYS A 397 9.44 -3.95 -10.62
C LYS A 397 9.80 -5.02 -11.67
N GLY A 398 8.84 -5.80 -12.14
CA GLY A 398 9.08 -6.92 -13.05
C GLY A 398 9.77 -8.13 -12.41
N ASP A 399 9.95 -8.12 -11.09
CA ASP A 399 10.63 -9.18 -10.34
C ASP A 399 9.88 -9.46 -9.03
N PRO A 400 9.26 -10.64 -8.86
CA PRO A 400 8.56 -10.97 -7.61
C PRO A 400 9.49 -11.03 -6.39
N GLU A 401 10.79 -11.25 -6.59
CA GLU A 401 11.80 -11.30 -5.54
C GLU A 401 12.48 -9.95 -5.25
N PHE A 402 12.00 -8.85 -5.84
CA PHE A 402 12.55 -7.51 -5.63
C PHE A 402 12.68 -7.13 -4.15
N TYR A 403 11.84 -7.68 -3.26
CA TYR A 403 11.95 -7.46 -1.82
C TYR A 403 13.35 -7.75 -1.26
N LYS A 404 14.12 -8.68 -1.86
CA LYS A 404 15.50 -8.99 -1.45
C LYS A 404 16.44 -7.82 -1.75
N GLN A 405 16.29 -7.22 -2.92
CA GLN A 405 17.06 -6.04 -3.31
C GLN A 405 16.66 -4.83 -2.46
N ASP A 406 15.36 -4.62 -2.29
CA ASP A 406 14.85 -3.50 -1.50
C ASP A 406 15.32 -3.59 -0.05
N TYR A 407 15.21 -4.75 0.58
CA TYR A 407 15.73 -5.00 1.91
C TYR A 407 17.22 -4.61 2.02
N THR A 408 18.02 -4.99 1.03
CA THR A 408 19.46 -4.66 0.97
C THR A 408 19.69 -3.15 0.92
N ARG A 409 18.87 -2.39 0.18
CA ARG A 409 18.96 -0.92 0.08
C ARG A 409 18.82 -0.25 1.46
N TYR A 410 17.91 -0.71 2.31
CA TYR A 410 17.72 -0.15 3.66
C TYR A 410 18.94 -0.40 4.58
N TYR A 411 19.56 -1.57 4.50
CA TYR A 411 20.77 -1.87 5.29
C TYR A 411 22.02 -1.13 4.83
N GLN A 412 22.05 -0.65 3.60
CA GLN A 412 23.16 0.14 3.07
C GLN A 412 23.14 1.60 3.50
N VAL A 413 22.02 2.09 4.05
CA VAL A 413 21.89 3.48 4.51
C VAL A 413 22.83 3.74 5.68
N LYS A 414 23.49 4.90 5.66
CA LYS A 414 24.40 5.38 6.70
C LYS A 414 23.86 6.65 7.34
N PRO A 415 24.28 7.01 8.56
CA PRO A 415 23.86 8.27 9.19
C PRO A 415 24.13 9.51 8.33
N ALA A 416 25.21 9.50 7.54
CA ALA A 416 25.53 10.57 6.60
C ALA A 416 24.47 10.73 5.49
N ASP A 417 23.84 9.63 5.04
CA ASP A 417 22.79 9.67 4.04
C ASP A 417 21.53 10.34 4.59
N LEU A 418 21.17 10.06 5.85
CA LEU A 418 20.06 10.69 6.53
C LEU A 418 20.22 12.21 6.60
N THR A 419 21.42 12.67 6.95
CA THR A 419 21.75 14.11 6.97
C THR A 419 21.70 14.71 5.57
N ARG A 420 22.21 14.01 4.58
CA ARG A 420 22.21 14.44 3.19
C ARG A 420 20.80 14.57 2.64
N VAL A 421 19.94 13.56 2.83
CA VAL A 421 18.55 13.62 2.33
C VAL A 421 17.73 14.65 3.09
N ALA A 422 17.92 14.82 4.40
CA ALA A 422 17.27 15.89 5.14
C ALA A 422 17.61 17.27 4.55
N ALA A 423 18.89 17.55 4.29
CA ALA A 423 19.35 18.81 3.72
C ALA A 423 18.87 19.01 2.27
N LYS A 424 18.73 17.94 1.50
CA LYS A 424 18.35 17.98 0.08
C LYS A 424 16.85 18.16 -0.12
N TYR A 425 16.02 17.50 0.70
CA TYR A 425 14.57 17.41 0.46
C TYR A 425 13.74 18.21 1.47
N LEU A 426 14.14 18.27 2.76
CA LEU A 426 13.42 19.06 3.77
C LEU A 426 13.87 20.52 3.78
N THR A 427 13.76 21.16 2.63
CA THR A 427 14.20 22.53 2.39
C THR A 427 13.28 23.56 3.07
N PRO A 428 13.71 24.82 3.20
CA PRO A 428 12.81 25.90 3.64
C PRO A 428 11.57 26.02 2.75
N ASP A 429 11.72 25.78 1.43
CA ASP A 429 10.63 25.85 0.48
C ASP A 429 9.76 24.58 0.57
N LYS A 430 8.52 24.76 1.02
CA LYS A 430 7.55 23.69 1.28
C LYS A 430 6.12 24.15 1.09
N PHE A 431 5.20 23.22 1.04
CA PHE A 431 3.79 23.53 1.21
C PHE A 431 3.44 23.46 2.71
N ILE A 432 2.70 24.45 3.19
CA ILE A 432 2.20 24.53 4.55
C ILE A 432 0.68 24.57 4.49
N LEU A 433 0.04 23.56 5.08
CA LEU A 433 -1.40 23.53 5.28
C LEU A 433 -1.71 23.71 6.77
N THR A 434 -2.65 24.57 7.07
CA THR A 434 -3.23 24.69 8.42
C THR A 434 -4.71 24.37 8.36
N ILE A 435 -5.17 23.53 9.28
CA ILE A 435 -6.60 23.25 9.45
C ILE A 435 -6.98 23.67 10.87
N SER A 436 -7.88 24.63 10.97
CA SER A 436 -8.34 25.19 12.24
C SER A 436 -9.80 24.81 12.54
N PRO A 437 -10.22 24.78 13.82
CA PRO A 437 -11.61 24.63 14.18
C PRO A 437 -12.50 25.66 13.49
N ALA A 438 -13.58 25.19 12.86
CA ALA A 438 -14.60 26.06 12.29
C ALA A 438 -15.41 26.75 13.41
N ALA A 439 -15.84 27.99 13.19
CA ALA A 439 -16.80 28.64 14.07
C ALA A 439 -18.15 27.88 14.06
N PRO A 440 -19.03 27.98 15.11
CA PRO A 440 -20.24 27.16 15.22
C PRO A 440 -21.08 27.22 13.98
N ASP A 441 -21.29 28.05 13.18
CA ASP A 441 -22.11 28.06 11.96
C ASP A 441 -21.30 28.16 10.66
N GLN A 442 -19.98 28.00 10.75
CA GLN A 442 -19.08 28.08 9.61
C GLN A 442 -19.03 26.74 8.89
N PRO A 443 -19.31 26.66 7.58
CA PRO A 443 -19.14 25.43 6.82
C PRO A 443 -17.66 25.03 6.73
N LYS A 444 -17.41 23.75 6.60
CA LYS A 444 -16.08 23.22 6.28
C LYS A 444 -15.53 23.84 4.99
N SER A 445 -14.24 24.00 4.93
CA SER A 445 -13.55 24.35 3.69
C SER A 445 -13.66 23.23 2.67
N VAL A 446 -13.73 23.60 1.41
CA VAL A 446 -13.70 22.67 0.28
C VAL A 446 -12.39 22.90 -0.46
N VAL A 447 -11.65 21.82 -0.71
CA VAL A 447 -10.42 21.90 -1.48
C VAL A 447 -10.72 22.33 -2.92
N PRO A 448 -9.93 23.24 -3.52
CA PRO A 448 -10.13 23.66 -4.90
C PRO A 448 -10.06 22.51 -5.89
N LYS A 449 -10.98 22.51 -6.84
CA LYS A 449 -11.16 21.42 -7.82
C LYS A 449 -9.96 21.26 -8.75
N VAL A 450 -9.60 20.03 -9.03
CA VAL A 450 -8.60 19.68 -10.05
C VAL A 450 -9.21 19.83 -11.44
N GLY A 451 -8.96 20.94 -12.09
CA GLY A 451 -9.11 21.24 -13.52
C GLY A 451 -10.50 21.06 -14.16
N PRO A 452 -10.67 21.53 -15.40
CA PRO A 452 -11.88 21.28 -16.18
C PRO A 452 -11.95 19.79 -16.58
N LEU A 453 -13.18 19.29 -16.72
CA LEU A 453 -13.44 17.97 -17.30
C LEU A 453 -12.76 17.84 -18.67
N ALA A 454 -12.07 16.73 -18.90
CA ALA A 454 -11.57 16.43 -20.22
C ALA A 454 -12.74 16.13 -21.16
N ASP A 455 -12.79 16.80 -22.31
CA ASP A 455 -13.76 16.47 -23.36
C ASP A 455 -13.42 15.09 -23.97
N SER A 456 -14.08 14.06 -23.46
CA SER A 456 -13.97 12.70 -24.01
C SER A 456 -15.19 12.45 -24.91
N THR A 457 -15.01 12.67 -26.21
CA THR A 457 -16.07 12.52 -27.23
C THR A 457 -16.07 11.17 -27.96
N ALA A 458 -15.11 10.28 -27.69
CA ALA A 458 -15.05 8.98 -28.35
C ALA A 458 -15.90 7.95 -27.61
N ALA A 459 -17.07 7.59 -28.15
CA ALA A 459 -17.81 6.42 -27.70
C ALA A 459 -16.99 5.15 -27.95
N VAL A 460 -16.73 4.37 -26.89
CA VAL A 460 -16.16 3.03 -27.02
C VAL A 460 -17.33 2.04 -27.09
N PRO A 461 -17.40 1.24 -28.16
CA PRO A 461 -18.41 0.17 -28.20
C PRO A 461 -18.20 -0.76 -27.01
N PRO A 462 -19.29 -1.34 -26.46
CA PRO A 462 -19.15 -2.39 -25.47
C PRO A 462 -18.21 -3.45 -26.00
N GLY A 463 -17.23 -3.85 -25.18
CA GLY A 463 -16.26 -4.88 -25.58
C GLY A 463 -16.98 -6.10 -26.10
N GLU A 464 -16.56 -6.62 -27.26
CA GLU A 464 -17.09 -7.88 -27.73
C GLU A 464 -16.84 -8.98 -26.70
N PRO A 465 -17.84 -9.85 -26.43
CA PRO A 465 -17.59 -11.00 -25.57
C PRO A 465 -16.35 -11.74 -26.05
N SER A 466 -15.41 -12.00 -25.18
CA SER A 466 -14.30 -12.88 -25.48
C SER A 466 -14.84 -14.16 -26.12
N LYS A 467 -14.22 -14.69 -27.19
CA LYS A 467 -14.54 -16.01 -27.73
C LYS A 467 -14.49 -17.13 -26.67
N ALA A 468 -13.82 -16.87 -25.54
CA ALA A 468 -13.86 -17.66 -24.35
C ALA A 468 -15.28 -17.80 -23.75
N ALA A 469 -16.18 -16.83 -24.01
CA ALA A 469 -17.53 -16.80 -23.44
C ALA A 469 -18.42 -17.98 -23.81
N GLU A 470 -18.16 -18.62 -24.95
CA GLU A 470 -18.95 -19.76 -25.44
C GLU A 470 -18.47 -21.11 -24.90
N SER A 471 -17.33 -21.13 -24.19
CA SER A 471 -16.77 -22.38 -23.65
C SER A 471 -17.68 -22.96 -22.55
N PRO A 472 -17.94 -24.29 -22.57
CA PRO A 472 -18.62 -24.99 -21.48
C PRO A 472 -17.94 -24.82 -20.11
N LEU A 473 -16.67 -24.45 -20.11
CA LEU A 473 -15.85 -24.18 -18.92
C LEU A 473 -16.53 -23.23 -17.93
N TRP A 474 -17.21 -22.20 -18.44
CA TRP A 474 -17.78 -21.12 -17.61
C TRP A 474 -19.20 -21.38 -17.15
N LYS A 475 -19.82 -22.50 -17.59
CA LYS A 475 -21.20 -22.85 -17.24
C LYS A 475 -21.36 -23.49 -15.87
N VAL A 476 -20.27 -24.01 -15.32
CA VAL A 476 -20.29 -24.74 -14.03
C VAL A 476 -19.17 -24.23 -13.14
N MET A 477 -19.58 -23.59 -12.05
CA MET A 477 -18.64 -23.19 -11.00
C MET A 477 -18.06 -24.42 -10.29
N PRO A 478 -16.75 -24.49 -10.06
CA PRO A 478 -16.13 -25.63 -9.37
C PRO A 478 -16.63 -25.78 -7.93
N GLY A 479 -16.95 -27.00 -7.54
CA GLY A 479 -17.19 -27.39 -6.16
C GLY A 479 -15.89 -27.58 -5.38
N PRO A 480 -15.99 -27.90 -4.07
CA PRO A 480 -14.81 -28.16 -3.26
C PRO A 480 -14.09 -29.44 -3.73
N SER A 481 -12.78 -29.39 -3.71
CA SER A 481 -11.95 -30.59 -3.83
C SER A 481 -11.80 -31.27 -2.45
N PRO A 482 -11.29 -32.54 -2.38
CA PRO A 482 -10.95 -33.13 -1.12
C PRO A 482 -10.04 -32.23 -0.29
N SER A 483 -10.41 -32.00 0.95
CA SER A 483 -9.56 -31.23 1.88
C SER A 483 -8.34 -32.06 2.26
N PRO A 484 -7.15 -31.44 2.36
CA PRO A 484 -6.00 -32.09 2.94
C PRO A 484 -6.30 -32.49 4.39
N GLU A 485 -5.77 -33.64 4.83
CA GLU A 485 -5.86 -34.04 6.22
C GLU A 485 -4.97 -33.13 7.07
N TRP A 486 -5.60 -32.21 7.80
CA TRP A 486 -4.86 -31.32 8.70
C TRP A 486 -4.58 -32.01 10.03
N GLN A 487 -3.32 -32.03 10.43
CA GLN A 487 -2.90 -32.51 11.75
C GLN A 487 -2.56 -31.34 12.64
N ALA A 488 -3.13 -31.33 13.83
CA ALA A 488 -2.81 -30.34 14.85
C ALA A 488 -1.30 -30.36 15.16
N PRO A 489 -0.66 -29.19 15.33
CA PRO A 489 0.76 -29.15 15.65
C PRO A 489 1.04 -29.87 16.97
N ARG A 490 2.10 -30.65 17.01
CA ARG A 490 2.55 -31.31 18.23
C ARG A 490 3.08 -30.27 19.20
N TYR A 491 2.77 -30.42 20.46
CA TYR A 491 3.31 -29.57 21.52
C TYR A 491 4.15 -30.36 22.53
N VAL A 492 5.09 -29.70 23.17
CA VAL A 492 5.81 -30.21 24.32
C VAL A 492 5.34 -29.47 25.55
N ARG A 493 4.96 -30.21 26.60
CA ARG A 493 4.59 -29.64 27.91
C ARG A 493 5.70 -29.93 28.91
N LYS A 494 6.09 -28.94 29.68
CA LYS A 494 7.05 -29.05 30.78
C LYS A 494 6.60 -28.17 31.94
N THR A 495 6.48 -28.73 33.14
CA THR A 495 6.30 -27.95 34.35
C THR A 495 7.65 -27.47 34.87
N LEU A 496 7.83 -26.18 35.08
CA LEU A 496 9.03 -25.58 35.63
C LEU A 496 9.09 -25.82 37.14
N SER A 497 10.27 -25.64 37.75
CA SER A 497 10.49 -25.84 39.20
C SER A 497 9.69 -24.94 40.08
N ASN A 498 9.20 -23.80 39.57
CA ASN A 498 8.30 -22.85 40.25
C ASN A 498 6.81 -23.17 40.09
N GLY A 499 6.45 -24.31 39.45
CA GLY A 499 5.08 -24.75 39.23
C GLY A 499 4.39 -24.17 37.97
N VAL A 500 5.10 -23.38 37.15
CA VAL A 500 4.59 -22.86 35.89
C VAL A 500 4.60 -23.96 34.82
N ASP A 501 3.45 -24.20 34.17
CA ASP A 501 3.37 -25.08 33.01
C ASP A 501 3.79 -24.35 31.74
N LEU A 502 4.81 -24.86 31.09
CA LEU A 502 5.31 -24.38 29.80
C LEU A 502 4.75 -25.27 28.68
N TRP A 503 4.08 -24.68 27.71
CA TRP A 503 3.61 -25.34 26.50
C TRP A 503 4.37 -24.77 25.32
N VAL A 504 5.13 -25.60 24.61
CA VAL A 504 5.91 -25.19 23.43
C VAL A 504 5.33 -25.86 22.21
N VAL A 505 4.84 -25.06 21.28
CA VAL A 505 4.40 -25.52 19.95
C VAL A 505 5.47 -25.09 18.96
N PRO A 506 6.36 -26.00 18.49
CA PRO A 506 7.33 -25.65 17.45
C PRO A 506 6.56 -25.42 16.15
N TRP A 507 6.59 -24.20 15.66
CA TRP A 507 6.02 -23.82 14.38
C TRP A 507 7.14 -23.69 13.36
N LYS A 508 7.09 -24.51 12.31
CA LYS A 508 8.01 -24.37 11.18
C LYS A 508 7.37 -23.41 10.18
N THR A 509 7.88 -22.20 10.12
CA THR A 509 7.57 -21.25 9.04
C THR A 509 8.45 -21.54 7.84
#